data_de0bc4cf3da8e456e0d5582e9516e381
#
_entry.id   de0bc4cf3da8e456e0d5582e9516e381
#
_cell.length_a   1.000
_cell.length_b   1.000
_cell.length_c   1.000
_cell.angle_alpha   90.00
_cell.angle_beta   90.00
_cell.angle_gamma   90.00
#
_symmetry.space_group_name_H-M   'P 1'
#
loop_
_entity.id
_entity.type
_entity.pdbx_description
1 polymer ?
#
loop_
_entity_poly.entity_id
_entity_poly.type
_entity_poly.pdbx_seq_one_letter_code
_entity_poly.pdbx_strand_id
1 'polypeptide(L)'
;MEMREIQGVALVANEDTILRQFSEEKQRLMDFQDDLEDIIPTLLSANGIEVANISFRIKNEDSLRKKIQFKRKYQQLTDVTDLIGCRIVTLFEPDMERVLEVLSREFEMIELVDKRKKSLEGYIDFGYNS
;
A
#
# COMPACT_ATOMS: atom_id res chain seq x y z
N MET A 1 18.41 13.33 -29.68
CA MET A 1 18.49 11.88 -29.89
C MET A 1 19.15 11.17 -28.72
N GLU A 2 20.33 11.60 -28.36
CA GLU A 2 21.09 11.02 -27.25
C GLU A 2 20.37 11.14 -25.90
N MET A 3 19.73 12.26 -25.64
CA MET A 3 18.94 12.46 -24.40
C MET A 3 17.78 11.46 -24.30
N ARG A 4 17.18 11.10 -25.43
CA ARG A 4 16.08 10.15 -25.46
C ARG A 4 16.56 8.73 -25.12
N GLU A 5 17.72 8.35 -25.62
CA GLU A 5 18.33 7.06 -25.32
C GLU A 5 18.77 6.99 -23.86
N ILE A 6 19.34 8.07 -23.33
CA ILE A 6 19.75 8.17 -21.94
C ILE A 6 18.51 8.03 -21.02
N GLN A 7 17.41 8.69 -21.35
CA GLN A 7 16.17 8.56 -20.58
C GLN A 7 15.61 7.15 -20.63
N GLY A 8 15.63 6.50 -21.78
CA GLY A 8 15.19 5.11 -21.92
C GLY A 8 16.04 4.15 -21.10
N VAL A 9 17.35 4.31 -21.13
CA VAL A 9 18.28 3.52 -20.33
C VAL A 9 18.04 3.76 -18.83
N ALA A 10 17.87 5.02 -18.41
CA ALA A 10 17.59 5.37 -17.02
C ALA A 10 16.28 4.74 -16.51
N LEU A 11 15.22 4.73 -17.33
CA LEU A 11 13.95 4.13 -16.96
C LEU A 11 14.07 2.61 -16.79
N VAL A 12 14.77 1.94 -17.69
CA VAL A 12 15.01 0.49 -17.60
C VAL A 12 15.85 0.19 -16.35
N ALA A 13 16.88 0.97 -16.09
CA ALA A 13 17.72 0.81 -14.91
C ALA A 13 16.94 1.00 -13.62
N ASN A 14 16.01 2.00 -13.59
CA ASN A 14 15.16 2.23 -12.43
C ASN A 14 14.17 1.08 -12.22
N GLU A 15 13.58 0.55 -13.28
CA GLU A 15 12.70 -0.60 -13.20
C GLU A 15 13.43 -1.80 -12.61
N ASP A 16 14.61 -2.14 -13.15
CA ASP A 16 15.40 -3.25 -12.64
C ASP A 16 15.81 -3.05 -11.19
N THR A 17 16.20 -1.83 -10.82
CA THR A 17 16.56 -1.49 -9.45
C THR A 17 15.39 -1.69 -8.50
N ILE A 18 14.21 -1.18 -8.86
CA ILE A 18 13.02 -1.29 -8.02
C ILE A 18 12.59 -2.75 -7.85
N LEU A 19 12.58 -3.52 -8.94
CA LEU A 19 12.19 -4.93 -8.89
C LEU A 19 13.17 -5.75 -8.06
N ARG A 20 14.46 -5.45 -8.15
CA ARG A 20 15.48 -6.11 -7.32
C ARG A 20 15.28 -5.76 -5.85
N GLN A 21 15.08 -4.48 -5.54
CA GLN A 21 14.80 -4.03 -4.17
C GLN A 21 13.54 -4.70 -3.62
N PHE A 22 12.50 -4.79 -4.43
CA PHE A 22 11.27 -5.48 -4.05
C PHE A 22 11.52 -6.95 -3.71
N SER A 23 12.29 -7.64 -4.53
CA SER A 23 12.65 -9.04 -4.28
C SER A 23 13.45 -9.20 -2.99
N GLU A 24 14.42 -8.30 -2.75
CA GLU A 24 15.26 -8.33 -1.55
C GLU A 24 14.46 -8.02 -0.28
N GLU A 25 13.46 -7.14 -0.37
CA GLU A 25 12.66 -6.68 0.78
C GLU A 25 11.37 -7.47 0.97
N LYS A 26 11.11 -8.46 0.13
CA LYS A 26 9.84 -9.20 0.16
C LYS A 26 9.55 -9.81 1.52
N GLN A 27 10.56 -10.40 2.16
CA GLN A 27 10.38 -10.99 3.49
C GLN A 27 9.99 -9.93 4.53
N ARG A 28 10.62 -8.76 4.49
CA ARG A 28 10.27 -7.66 5.40
C ARG A 28 8.85 -7.16 5.16
N LEU A 29 8.42 -7.11 3.90
CA LEU A 29 7.04 -6.74 3.57
C LEU A 29 6.05 -7.77 4.09
N MET A 30 6.37 -9.04 3.99
CA MET A 30 5.54 -10.11 4.54
C MET A 30 5.46 -10.02 6.06
N ASP A 31 6.58 -9.78 6.73
CA ASP A 31 6.63 -9.60 8.18
C ASP A 31 5.83 -8.37 8.61
N PHE A 32 5.93 -7.29 7.86
CA PHE A 32 5.15 -6.09 8.12
C PHE A 32 3.66 -6.34 7.94
N GLN A 33 3.27 -7.07 6.91
CA GLN A 33 1.87 -7.46 6.72
C GLN A 33 1.36 -8.29 7.90
N ASP A 34 2.15 -9.25 8.38
CA ASP A 34 1.77 -10.05 9.55
C ASP A 34 1.55 -9.17 10.78
N ASP A 35 2.43 -8.18 10.99
CA ASP A 35 2.27 -7.21 12.08
C ASP A 35 0.98 -6.39 11.93
N LEU A 36 0.68 -5.94 10.71
CA LEU A 36 -0.54 -5.18 10.43
C LEU A 36 -1.79 -6.02 10.66
N GLU A 37 -1.75 -7.32 10.34
CA GLU A 37 -2.86 -8.23 10.57
C GLU A 37 -3.18 -8.39 12.06
N ASP A 38 -2.20 -8.23 12.93
CA ASP A 38 -2.39 -8.25 14.39
C ASP A 38 -2.76 -6.87 14.94
N ILE A 39 -2.08 -5.84 14.49
CA ILE A 39 -2.21 -4.48 15.06
C ILE A 39 -3.53 -3.83 14.67
N ILE A 40 -3.91 -3.89 13.41
CA ILE A 40 -5.10 -3.16 12.92
C ILE A 40 -6.38 -3.66 13.55
N PRO A 41 -6.69 -4.97 13.57
CA PRO A 41 -7.91 -5.43 14.24
C PRO A 41 -7.94 -5.08 15.72
N THR A 42 -6.81 -5.19 16.41
CA THR A 42 -6.71 -4.87 17.83
C THR A 42 -6.97 -3.38 18.07
N LEU A 43 -6.38 -2.52 17.24
CA LEU A 43 -6.54 -1.08 17.32
C LEU A 43 -7.99 -0.66 17.10
N LEU A 44 -8.66 -1.22 16.10
CA LEU A 44 -10.05 -0.93 15.80
C LEU A 44 -10.97 -1.39 16.93
N SER A 45 -10.74 -2.60 17.45
CA SER A 45 -11.50 -3.13 18.59
C SER A 45 -11.33 -2.26 19.83
N ALA A 46 -10.12 -1.80 20.10
CA ALA A 46 -9.83 -0.91 21.23
C ALA A 46 -10.58 0.43 21.13
N ASN A 47 -10.92 0.85 19.91
CA ASN A 47 -11.68 2.06 19.66
C ASN A 47 -13.19 1.80 19.49
N GLY A 48 -13.65 0.60 19.82
CA GLY A 48 -15.07 0.26 19.76
C GLY A 48 -15.61 0.07 18.35
N ILE A 49 -14.74 -0.21 17.38
CA ILE A 49 -15.14 -0.40 15.99
C ILE A 49 -15.15 -1.88 15.67
N GLU A 50 -16.32 -2.39 15.26
CA GLU A 50 -16.46 -3.75 14.76
C GLU A 50 -16.41 -3.74 13.25
N VAL A 51 -15.69 -4.72 12.68
CA VAL A 51 -15.56 -4.86 11.23
C VAL A 51 -16.08 -6.21 10.79
N ALA A 52 -16.68 -6.26 9.61
CA ALA A 52 -17.15 -7.50 9.02
C ALA A 52 -16.00 -8.31 8.43
N ASN A 53 -15.01 -7.62 7.86
CA ASN A 53 -13.86 -8.28 7.26
C ASN A 53 -12.68 -7.32 7.14
N ILE A 54 -11.48 -7.86 7.30
CA ILE A 54 -10.22 -7.17 7.00
C ILE A 54 -9.36 -8.13 6.17
N SER A 55 -8.84 -7.66 5.06
CA SER A 55 -7.94 -8.45 4.24
C SER A 55 -6.72 -7.61 3.82
N PHE A 56 -5.59 -8.28 3.65
CA PHE A 56 -4.32 -7.67 3.30
C PHE A 56 -3.77 -8.32 2.04
N ARG A 57 -3.09 -7.53 1.24
CA ARG A 57 -2.46 -8.03 0.04
C ARG A 57 -1.16 -7.29 -0.24
N ILE A 58 -0.08 -8.04 -0.43
CA ILE A 58 1.17 -7.50 -0.93
C ILE A 58 1.07 -7.40 -2.46
N LYS A 59 1.51 -6.27 -3.01
CA LYS A 59 1.54 -6.06 -4.44
C LYS A 59 2.44 -7.11 -5.09
N ASN A 60 1.97 -7.76 -6.17
CA ASN A 60 2.78 -8.74 -6.86
C ASN A 60 3.76 -8.06 -7.83
N GLU A 61 4.78 -8.81 -8.26
CA GLU A 61 5.84 -8.28 -9.11
C GLU A 61 5.30 -7.77 -10.45
N ASP A 62 4.35 -8.48 -11.07
CA ASP A 62 3.79 -8.06 -12.34
C ASP A 62 3.03 -6.74 -12.23
N SER A 63 2.25 -6.58 -11.17
CA SER A 63 1.53 -5.33 -10.91
C SER A 63 2.50 -4.18 -10.65
N LEU A 64 3.58 -4.44 -9.92
CA LEU A 64 4.62 -3.46 -9.66
C LEU A 64 5.32 -3.04 -10.96
N ARG A 65 5.67 -3.99 -11.80
CA ARG A 65 6.30 -3.72 -13.09
C ARG A 65 5.41 -2.85 -13.97
N LYS A 66 4.14 -3.18 -14.07
CA LYS A 66 3.17 -2.40 -14.84
C LYS A 66 3.05 -0.97 -14.29
N LYS A 67 3.01 -0.83 -12.97
CA LYS A 67 2.92 0.49 -12.35
C LYS A 67 4.15 1.33 -12.63
N ILE A 68 5.35 0.75 -12.55
CA ILE A 68 6.59 1.45 -12.85
C ILE A 68 6.59 1.93 -14.30
N GLN A 69 6.20 1.07 -15.23
CA GLN A 69 6.16 1.37 -16.65
C GLN A 69 5.12 2.46 -16.97
N PHE A 70 3.97 2.39 -16.33
CA PHE A 70 2.87 3.33 -16.56
C PHE A 70 3.17 4.71 -15.96
N LYS A 71 3.60 4.76 -14.71
CA LYS A 71 3.83 6.03 -13.99
C LYS A 71 5.15 6.69 -14.36
N ARG A 72 6.20 5.93 -14.63
CA ARG A 72 7.53 6.37 -15.05
C ARG A 72 8.21 7.41 -14.15
N LYS A 73 7.72 7.57 -12.92
CA LYS A 73 8.25 8.55 -11.96
C LYS A 73 9.05 7.93 -10.82
N TYR A 74 9.00 6.61 -10.69
CA TYR A 74 9.65 5.91 -9.58
C TYR A 74 11.13 5.68 -9.88
N GLN A 75 11.98 5.98 -8.90
CA GLN A 75 13.42 5.75 -8.99
C GLN A 75 13.87 4.60 -8.11
N GLN A 76 13.15 4.38 -6.99
CA GLN A 76 13.47 3.35 -6.02
C GLN A 76 12.18 2.83 -5.37
N LEU A 77 12.32 1.69 -4.68
CA LEU A 77 11.17 1.03 -4.05
C LEU A 77 10.45 1.93 -3.03
N THR A 78 11.20 2.78 -2.31
CA THR A 78 10.64 3.71 -1.34
C THR A 78 9.69 4.74 -1.94
N ASP A 79 9.74 4.95 -3.25
CA ASP A 79 8.82 5.85 -3.95
C ASP A 79 7.45 5.22 -4.18
N VAL A 80 7.32 3.90 -4.04
CA VAL A 80 6.07 3.19 -4.26
C VAL A 80 5.26 3.17 -2.96
N THR A 81 4.03 3.68 -3.01
CA THR A 81 3.20 3.91 -1.82
C THR A 81 2.14 2.85 -1.57
N ASP A 82 2.00 1.88 -2.47
CA ASP A 82 0.94 0.86 -2.40
C ASP A 82 1.48 -0.57 -2.42
N LEU A 83 2.58 -0.82 -1.70
CA LEU A 83 3.17 -2.17 -1.65
C LEU A 83 2.30 -3.15 -0.87
N ILE A 84 1.61 -2.68 0.17
CA ILE A 84 0.65 -3.48 0.93
C ILE A 84 -0.69 -2.79 0.89
N GLY A 85 -1.72 -3.49 0.42
CA GLY A 85 -3.09 -3.00 0.43
C GLY A 85 -3.88 -3.64 1.55
N CYS A 86 -4.71 -2.86 2.22
CA CYS A 86 -5.64 -3.32 3.24
C CYS A 86 -7.05 -2.95 2.83
N ARG A 87 -7.93 -3.94 2.80
CA ARG A 87 -9.37 -3.73 2.55
C ARG A 87 -10.13 -3.98 3.85
N ILE A 88 -10.92 -3.01 4.25
CA ILE A 88 -11.73 -3.09 5.46
C ILE A 88 -13.20 -2.97 5.08
N VAL A 89 -14.02 -3.88 5.58
CA VAL A 89 -15.47 -3.82 5.43
C VAL A 89 -16.06 -3.66 6.83
N THR A 90 -16.77 -2.56 7.07
CA THR A 90 -17.41 -2.29 8.35
C THR A 90 -18.83 -2.84 8.39
N LEU A 91 -19.39 -2.97 9.60
CA LEU A 91 -20.78 -3.38 9.79
C LEU A 91 -21.78 -2.22 9.61
N PHE A 92 -21.32 -0.99 9.91
CA PHE A 92 -22.18 0.20 9.86
C PHE A 92 -21.47 1.32 9.11
N GLU A 93 -22.23 2.07 8.29
CA GLU A 93 -21.69 3.14 7.46
C GLU A 93 -20.84 4.17 8.21
N PRO A 94 -21.28 4.70 9.38
CA PRO A 94 -20.50 5.70 10.09
C PRO A 94 -19.14 5.19 10.57
N ASP A 95 -18.98 3.90 10.72
CA ASP A 95 -17.76 3.31 11.25
C ASP A 95 -16.58 3.41 10.29
N MET A 96 -16.82 3.49 8.97
CA MET A 96 -15.72 3.65 8.01
C MET A 96 -14.96 4.96 8.24
N GLU A 97 -15.66 6.05 8.52
CA GLU A 97 -15.00 7.32 8.83
C GLU A 97 -14.16 7.21 10.10
N ARG A 98 -14.67 6.49 11.10
CA ARG A 98 -13.94 6.26 12.35
C ARG A 98 -12.70 5.40 12.13
N VAL A 99 -12.81 4.37 11.27
CA VAL A 99 -11.66 3.54 10.89
C VAL A 99 -10.56 4.42 10.29
N LEU A 100 -10.90 5.23 9.30
CA LEU A 100 -9.94 6.10 8.63
C LEU A 100 -9.31 7.09 9.61
N GLU A 101 -10.11 7.66 10.52
CA GLU A 101 -9.59 8.57 11.53
C GLU A 101 -8.62 7.89 12.49
N VAL A 102 -8.98 6.71 13.00
CA VAL A 102 -8.13 5.96 13.94
C VAL A 102 -6.81 5.59 13.28
N LEU A 103 -6.86 5.06 12.06
CA LEU A 103 -5.66 4.65 11.35
C LEU A 103 -4.78 5.85 10.97
N SER A 104 -5.39 6.99 10.62
CA SER A 104 -4.64 8.22 10.32
C SER A 104 -3.86 8.74 11.51
N ARG A 105 -4.37 8.55 12.74
CA ARG A 105 -3.68 8.99 13.95
C ARG A 105 -2.50 8.08 14.31
N GLU A 106 -2.63 6.79 14.06
CA GLU A 106 -1.65 5.80 14.52
C GLU A 106 -0.58 5.50 13.48
N PHE A 107 -0.85 5.76 12.21
CA PHE A 107 0.08 5.49 11.12
C PHE A 107 0.35 6.76 10.33
N GLU A 108 1.61 7.00 9.99
CA GLU A 108 1.97 7.99 8.98
C GLU A 108 1.61 7.41 7.62
N MET A 109 0.37 7.59 7.21
CA MET A 109 -0.08 7.09 5.92
C MET A 109 0.24 8.11 4.84
N ILE A 110 1.03 7.67 3.88
CA ILE A 110 1.40 8.49 2.74
C ILE A 110 0.22 8.65 1.79
N GLU A 111 -0.62 7.62 1.69
CA GLU A 111 -1.76 7.65 0.78
C GLU A 111 -2.94 6.92 1.40
N LEU A 112 -3.99 7.66 1.68
CA LEU A 112 -5.27 7.12 2.12
C LEU A 112 -6.19 7.15 0.91
N VAL A 113 -6.37 5.99 0.29
CA VAL A 113 -7.19 5.90 -0.91
C VAL A 113 -8.61 5.55 -0.53
N ASP A 114 -9.50 6.53 -0.60
CA ASP A 114 -10.93 6.32 -0.39
C ASP A 114 -11.56 5.83 -1.71
N LYS A 115 -11.30 4.56 -2.03
CA LYS A 115 -11.92 3.91 -3.19
C LYS A 115 -13.21 3.21 -2.78
N ARG A 116 -14.13 3.96 -2.21
CA ARG A 116 -15.41 3.38 -1.80
C ARG A 116 -16.24 3.00 -3.02
N LYS A 117 -16.39 1.71 -3.25
CA LYS A 117 -17.42 1.19 -4.16
C LYS A 117 -18.75 1.11 -3.45
N LYS A 118 -18.72 0.92 -2.14
CA LYS A 118 -19.85 0.90 -1.22
C LYS A 118 -19.45 1.67 0.03
N SER A 119 -20.40 2.28 0.72
CA SER A 119 -20.14 3.08 1.91
C SER A 119 -19.51 2.30 3.07
N LEU A 120 -19.58 0.98 3.06
CA LEU A 120 -19.03 0.11 4.10
C LEU A 120 -17.61 -0.35 3.82
N GLU A 121 -17.10 -0.12 2.61
CA GLU A 121 -15.77 -0.56 2.20
C GLU A 121 -14.77 0.58 2.17
N GLY A 122 -13.56 0.33 2.66
CA GLY A 122 -12.44 1.25 2.57
C GLY A 122 -11.15 0.51 2.22
N TYR A 123 -10.26 1.22 1.55
CA TYR A 123 -8.96 0.70 1.13
C TYR A 123 -7.87 1.61 1.68
N ILE A 124 -6.80 0.99 2.20
CA ILE A 124 -5.66 1.70 2.77
C ILE A 124 -4.41 1.09 2.16
N ASP A 125 -3.51 1.94 1.68
CA ASP A 125 -2.27 1.51 1.08
C ASP A 125 -1.09 1.88 1.96
N PHE A 126 -0.15 0.94 2.07
CA PHE A 126 1.10 1.13 2.81
C PHE A 126 2.28 0.98 1.86
N GLY A 127 3.20 1.93 1.90
CA GLY A 127 4.45 1.87 1.18
C GLY A 127 5.57 1.31 2.04
N TYR A 128 6.79 1.32 1.50
CA TYR A 128 7.97 0.79 2.17
C TYR A 128 8.30 1.51 3.47
N ASN A 129 8.04 2.82 3.52
CA ASN A 129 8.35 3.67 4.68
C ASN A 129 7.17 3.94 5.60
N SER A 130 6.09 3.20 5.45
CA SER A 130 4.88 3.42 6.27
C SER A 130 5.01 2.87 7.68
#